data_5f3fddcec9303fc2fdbedc31acb7de08
#
_entry.id   5f3fddcec9303fc2fdbedc31acb7de08
#
_cell.length_a   1.000
_cell.length_b   1.000
_cell.length_c   1.000
_cell.angle_alpha   90.00
_cell.angle_beta   90.00
_cell.angle_gamma   90.00
#
_symmetry.space_group_name_H-M   'P 1'
#
loop_
_entity.id
_entity.type
_entity.pdbx_description
1 polymer ?
#
loop_
_entity_poly.entity_id
_entity_poly.type
_entity_poly.pdbx_seq_one_letter_code
_entity_poly.pdbx_strand_id
1 'polypeptide(L)' 'MEKKIFLMSAPWCSKCQQIKPMLHSKVEGVEEINIDEDPSIPAELGIMSIPSVVDNTGEEPIIYTGQAKVMEFISKS' A
#
# COMPACT_ATOMS: atom_id res chain seq x y z
N MET A 1 11.58 0.88 9.14
CA MET A 1 10.26 1.39 8.67
C MET A 1 9.37 1.65 9.88
N GLU A 2 8.64 2.74 9.87
CA GLU A 2 7.77 3.11 10.98
C GLU A 2 6.58 2.14 11.09
N LYS A 3 6.01 2.07 12.29
CA LYS A 3 4.82 1.24 12.51
C LYS A 3 3.57 1.97 12.04
N LYS A 4 3.30 1.86 10.76
CA LYS A 4 2.12 2.43 10.13
C LYS A 4 1.79 1.65 8.85
N ILE A 5 0.73 2.05 8.19
CA ILE A 5 0.28 1.42 6.96
C ILE A 5 0.79 2.24 5.78
N PHE A 6 1.36 1.56 4.80
CA PHE A 6 1.92 2.19 3.61
C PHE A 6 1.17 1.73 2.37
N LEU A 7 0.91 2.66 1.47
CA LEU A 7 0.35 2.34 0.15
C LEU A 7 1.43 2.57 -0.91
N MET A 8 1.81 1.51 -1.60
CA MET A 8 2.74 1.61 -2.72
C MET A 8 1.94 1.95 -3.98
N SER A 9 2.25 3.07 -4.59
CA SER A 9 1.52 3.56 -5.76
C SER A 9 2.42 4.32 -6.71
N ALA A 10 1.85 4.73 -7.85
CA ALA A 10 2.54 5.57 -8.83
C ALA A 10 1.51 6.47 -9.51
N PRO A 11 1.90 7.65 -9.99
CA PRO A 11 0.96 8.57 -10.63
C PRO A 11 0.33 8.01 -11.91
N TRP A 12 1.03 7.11 -12.60
CA TRP A 12 0.53 6.46 -13.82
C TRP A 12 -0.37 5.26 -13.57
N CYS A 13 -0.53 4.86 -12.32
CA CYS A 13 -1.32 3.69 -11.97
C CYS A 13 -2.77 4.08 -11.72
N SER A 14 -3.67 3.80 -12.67
CA SER A 14 -5.08 4.16 -12.54
C SER A 14 -5.77 3.39 -11.41
N LYS A 15 -5.42 2.13 -11.21
CA LYS A 15 -5.97 1.32 -10.12
C LYS A 15 -5.58 1.87 -8.76
N CYS A 16 -4.36 2.37 -8.65
CA CYS A 16 -3.90 3.02 -7.42
C CYS A 16 -4.72 4.27 -7.12
N GLN A 17 -4.98 5.07 -8.15
CA GLN A 17 -5.77 6.30 -7.99
C GLN A 17 -7.21 6.00 -7.55
N GLN A 18 -7.78 4.89 -8.00
CA GLN A 18 -9.12 4.47 -7.60
C GLN A 18 -9.15 3.99 -6.15
N ILE A 19 -8.09 3.34 -5.70
CA ILE A 19 -8.01 2.76 -4.36
C ILE A 19 -7.71 3.81 -3.28
N LYS A 20 -6.92 4.83 -3.61
CA LYS A 20 -6.51 5.86 -2.65
C LYS A 20 -7.66 6.42 -1.81
N PRO A 21 -8.72 6.95 -2.40
CA PRO A 21 -9.79 7.52 -1.59
C PRO A 21 -10.50 6.49 -0.73
N MET A 22 -10.66 5.27 -1.22
CA MET A 22 -11.27 4.20 -0.44
C MET A 22 -10.40 3.82 0.76
N LEU A 23 -9.11 3.70 0.54
CA LEU A 23 -8.18 3.33 1.60
C LEU A 23 -8.11 4.42 2.67
N HIS A 24 -7.98 5.67 2.27
CA HIS A 24 -7.90 6.79 3.22
C HIS A 24 -9.21 6.99 3.98
N SER A 25 -10.33 6.62 3.38
CA SER A 25 -11.63 6.68 4.02
C SER A 25 -11.81 5.64 5.11
N LYS A 26 -11.21 4.46 4.95
CA LYS A 26 -11.36 3.34 5.87
C LYS A 26 -10.22 3.22 6.88
N VAL A 27 -9.04 3.66 6.51
CA VAL A 27 -7.84 3.49 7.32
C VAL A 27 -7.16 4.84 7.51
N GLU A 28 -6.93 5.21 8.77
CA GLU A 28 -6.26 6.46 9.11
C GLU A 28 -4.75 6.27 9.14
N GLY A 29 -4.02 7.33 8.85
CA GLY A 29 -2.57 7.35 8.99
C GLY A 29 -1.82 6.57 7.92
N VAL A 30 -2.45 6.36 6.77
CA VAL A 30 -1.78 5.69 5.65
C VAL A 30 -0.79 6.65 5.01
N GLU A 31 0.44 6.18 4.85
CA GLU A 31 1.46 6.93 4.13
C GLU A 31 1.56 6.39 2.70
N GLU A 32 1.51 7.27 1.73
CA GLU A 32 1.64 6.89 0.33
C GLU A 32 3.11 6.92 -0.10
N ILE A 33 3.54 5.87 -0.75
CA ILE A 33 4.90 5.78 -1.28
C ILE A 33 4.82 5.71 -2.80
N ASN A 34 5.43 6.71 -3.45
CA ASN A 34 5.53 6.72 -4.90
C ASN A 34 6.74 5.88 -5.28
N ILE A 35 6.51 4.76 -5.94
CA ILE A 35 7.58 3.82 -6.28
C ILE A 35 8.56 4.37 -7.30
N ASP A 36 8.17 5.41 -8.05
CA ASP A 36 9.09 6.08 -8.98
C ASP A 36 10.10 6.95 -8.23
N GLU A 37 9.69 7.52 -7.10
CA GLU A 37 10.57 8.34 -6.27
C GLU A 37 11.35 7.51 -5.26
N ASP A 38 10.73 6.47 -4.71
CA ASP A 38 11.33 5.62 -3.68
C ASP A 38 11.28 4.14 -4.09
N PRO A 39 12.03 3.74 -5.13
CA PRO A 39 11.98 2.36 -5.60
C PRO A 39 12.63 1.35 -4.64
N SER A 40 13.46 1.81 -3.72
CA SER A 40 14.15 0.93 -2.77
C SER A 40 13.20 0.26 -1.79
N ILE A 41 12.14 0.95 -1.37
CA ILE A 41 11.20 0.42 -0.38
C ILE A 41 10.45 -0.80 -0.91
N PRO A 42 9.79 -0.75 -2.07
CA PRO A 42 9.15 -1.94 -2.61
C PRO A 42 10.15 -3.05 -2.95
N ALA A 43 11.35 -2.68 -3.39
CA ALA A 43 12.39 -3.68 -3.69
C ALA A 43 12.81 -4.45 -2.44
N GLU A 44 12.98 -3.77 -1.31
CA GLU A 44 13.34 -4.41 -0.05
C GLU A 44 12.25 -5.36 0.44
N LEU A 45 11.00 -5.02 0.20
CA LEU A 45 9.86 -5.80 0.64
C LEU A 45 9.43 -6.87 -0.36
N GLY A 46 10.10 -6.94 -1.50
CA GLY A 46 9.79 -7.91 -2.55
C GLY A 46 8.49 -7.62 -3.27
N ILE A 47 8.05 -6.36 -3.28
CA ILE A 47 6.82 -5.95 -3.93
C ILE A 47 7.09 -5.71 -5.42
N MET A 48 6.39 -6.44 -6.27
CA MET A 48 6.60 -6.38 -7.71
C MET A 48 5.40 -5.82 -8.48
N SER A 49 4.30 -5.57 -7.82
CA SER A 49 3.11 -5.04 -8.47
C SER A 49 2.44 -4.00 -7.58
N ILE A 50 1.71 -3.08 -8.20
CA ILE A 50 0.94 -2.05 -7.51
C ILE A 50 -0.49 -2.07 -8.04
N PRO A 51 -1.47 -1.64 -7.24
CA PRO A 51 -1.33 -1.13 -5.88
C PRO A 51 -0.96 -2.24 -4.89
N SER A 52 -0.22 -1.87 -3.85
CA SER A 52 0.12 -2.79 -2.77
C SER A 52 0.05 -2.04 -1.45
N VAL A 53 -0.42 -2.72 -0.41
CA VAL A 53 -0.48 -2.17 0.94
C VAL A 53 0.45 -2.96 1.84
N VAL A 54 1.21 -2.26 2.65
CA VAL A 54 2.04 -2.87 3.68
C VAL A 54 1.48 -2.45 5.03
N ASP A 55 1.00 -3.44 5.77
CA ASP A 55 0.53 -3.23 7.15
C ASP A 55 1.68 -3.53 8.09
N ASN A 56 2.37 -2.47 8.52
CA ASN A 56 3.53 -2.57 9.38
C ASN A 56 3.20 -2.15 10.82
N THR A 57 1.97 -2.39 11.26
CA THR A 57 1.54 -2.01 12.61
C THR A 57 1.80 -3.10 13.65
N GLY A 58 2.05 -4.33 13.21
CA GLY A 58 2.36 -5.46 14.09
C GLY A 58 3.86 -5.72 14.18
N GLU A 59 4.22 -6.90 14.64
CA GLU A 59 5.62 -7.30 14.78
C GLU A 59 6.30 -7.53 13.43
N GLU A 60 5.54 -8.04 12.46
CA GLU A 60 6.04 -8.28 11.12
C GLU A 60 5.15 -7.60 10.10
N PRO A 61 5.71 -7.08 9.01
CA PRO A 61 4.90 -6.45 7.98
C PRO A 61 4.07 -7.50 7.22
N ILE A 62 2.81 -7.17 6.98
CA ILE A 62 1.93 -7.98 6.17
C ILE A 62 1.73 -7.25 4.85
N ILE A 63 2.01 -7.93 3.75
CA ILE A 63 1.96 -7.31 2.42
C ILE A 63 0.75 -7.82 1.66
N TYR A 64 -0.07 -6.87 1.20
CA TYR A 64 -1.23 -7.14 0.35
C TYR A 64 -0.90 -6.64 -1.05
N THR A 65 -0.63 -7.55 -1.95
CA THR A 65 -0.17 -7.23 -3.30
C THR A 65 -1.30 -7.37 -4.32
N GLY A 66 -1.48 -6.34 -5.13
CA GLY A 66 -2.49 -6.33 -6.18
C GLY A 66 -3.82 -5.78 -5.71
N GLN A 67 -4.65 -5.36 -6.68
CA GLN A 67 -5.92 -4.72 -6.39
C GLN A 67 -6.85 -5.58 -5.54
N ALA A 68 -6.94 -6.86 -5.86
CA ALA A 68 -7.85 -7.78 -5.15
C ALA A 68 -7.48 -7.88 -3.67
N LYS A 69 -6.19 -8.05 -3.37
CA LYS A 69 -5.72 -8.15 -1.99
C LYS A 69 -5.87 -6.84 -1.24
N VAL A 70 -5.62 -5.73 -1.89
CA VAL A 70 -5.79 -4.41 -1.29
C VAL A 70 -7.27 -4.14 -0.97
N MET A 71 -8.17 -4.52 -1.88
CA MET A 71 -9.60 -4.39 -1.64
C MET A 71 -10.05 -5.26 -0.47
N GLU A 72 -9.50 -6.46 -0.36
CA GLU A 72 -9.77 -7.34 0.78
C GLU A 72 -9.32 -6.70 2.09
N PHE A 73 -8.14 -6.09 2.10
CA PHE A 73 -7.64 -5.36 3.26
C PHE A 73 -8.58 -4.20 3.64
N ILE A 74 -9.02 -3.43 2.64
CA ILE A 74 -9.93 -2.30 2.88
C ILE A 74 -11.25 -2.78 3.47
N SER A 75 -11.78 -3.89 2.98
CA SER A 75 -13.07 -4.38 3.45
C SER A 75 -13.02 -4.93 4.88
N LYS A 76 -11.84 -5.29 5.36
CA LYS A 76 -11.66 -5.73 6.75
C LYS A 76 -11.45 -4.56 7.72
N SER A 77 -11.21 -3.39 7.21
CA SER A 77 -10.88 -2.20 8.02
C SER A 77 -12.07 -1.45 8.55
#